data_286c569654a0d3768e601d76c1edd446
#
_entry.id   286c569654a0d3768e601d76c1edd446
#
_cell.length_a   1.000
_cell.length_b   1.000
_cell.length_c   1.000
_cell.angle_alpha   90.00
_cell.angle_beta   90.00
_cell.angle_gamma   90.00
#
_symmetry.space_group_name_H-M   'P 1'
#
loop_
_entity.id
_entity.type
_entity.pdbx_description
1 polymer ?
#
loop_
_entity_poly.entity_id
_entity_poly.type
_entity_poly.pdbx_seq_one_letter_code
_entity_poly.pdbx_strand_id
1 'polypeptide(L)'
;MCEVVPSRILVEEMSFRTTDYAFEHHTSTGENGANTDTFICNLNGRQGSMTAVSRIRIAYWPGATLNASSPSYPFSDLDNNIHNNDLQPISFDDVEGRGYIWLTNRNRAITAAWLYPDDHALEIQLFTTGEADYAYDQDDAAAMTDLLHALIPAIPPVAARTDQSRTWVPFPPY
;
A
#
# COMPACT_ATOMS: atom_id res chain seq x y z
N MET A 1 -5.68 9.88 7.51
CA MET A 1 -5.08 8.90 8.44
C MET A 1 -3.62 8.75 8.10
N CYS A 2 -2.77 8.33 9.04
CA CYS A 2 -1.33 8.21 8.85
C CYS A 2 -0.70 9.46 8.17
N GLU A 3 -1.22 10.63 8.43
CA GLU A 3 -0.90 11.94 7.83
C GLU A 3 -1.24 12.11 6.34
N VAL A 4 -1.26 11.04 5.55
CA VAL A 4 -1.40 11.10 4.08
C VAL A 4 -2.57 10.31 3.50
N VAL A 5 -3.10 9.33 4.23
CA VAL A 5 -4.14 8.44 3.69
C VAL A 5 -5.48 9.15 3.61
N PRO A 6 -6.05 9.33 2.42
CA PRO A 6 -7.30 10.05 2.21
C PRO A 6 -8.49 9.22 2.70
N SER A 7 -9.17 9.69 3.74
CA SER A 7 -10.34 9.01 4.30
C SER A 7 -11.49 8.86 3.29
N ARG A 8 -11.63 9.82 2.35
CA ARG A 8 -12.66 9.78 1.32
C ARG A 8 -12.55 8.52 0.45
N ILE A 9 -11.36 8.22 -0.06
CA ILE A 9 -11.15 7.01 -0.90
C ILE A 9 -11.47 5.76 -0.10
N LEU A 10 -11.00 5.67 1.14
CA LEU A 10 -11.28 4.49 1.98
C LEU A 10 -12.79 4.28 2.19
N VAL A 11 -13.53 5.35 2.48
CA VAL A 11 -14.96 5.24 2.84
C VAL A 11 -15.85 5.14 1.61
N GLU A 12 -15.64 6.00 0.60
CA GLU A 12 -16.56 6.13 -0.53
C GLU A 12 -16.28 5.13 -1.65
N GLU A 13 -14.99 4.83 -1.91
CA GLU A 13 -14.60 3.98 -3.03
C GLU A 13 -14.31 2.54 -2.58
N MET A 14 -13.61 2.36 -1.45
CA MET A 14 -13.28 1.02 -0.93
C MET A 14 -14.29 0.49 0.08
N SER A 15 -15.29 1.27 0.48
CA SER A 15 -16.22 0.91 1.58
C SER A 15 -15.51 0.45 2.86
N PHE A 16 -14.31 0.96 3.11
CA PHE A 16 -13.45 0.57 4.23
C PHE A 16 -13.65 1.51 5.43
N ARG A 17 -14.11 0.96 6.54
CA ARG A 17 -14.31 1.69 7.81
C ARG A 17 -13.16 1.38 8.76
N THR A 18 -12.27 2.35 8.93
CA THR A 18 -11.11 2.23 9.82
C THR A 18 -11.56 2.19 11.29
N THR A 19 -11.04 1.23 12.06
CA THR A 19 -11.23 1.14 13.52
C THR A 19 -10.04 1.68 14.29
N ASP A 20 -8.84 1.50 13.76
CA ASP A 20 -7.59 2.00 14.31
C ASP A 20 -6.52 2.02 13.24
N TYR A 21 -5.46 2.77 13.48
CA TYR A 21 -4.28 2.75 12.62
C TYR A 21 -3.00 2.97 13.42
N ALA A 22 -1.90 2.51 12.87
CA ALA A 22 -0.56 2.80 13.37
C ALA A 22 0.34 3.21 12.23
N PHE A 23 1.23 4.19 12.47
CA PHE A 23 2.18 4.64 11.46
C PHE A 23 3.51 5.03 12.08
N GLU A 24 4.54 4.97 11.27
CA GLU A 24 5.89 5.39 11.57
C GLU A 24 6.59 5.83 10.29
N HIS A 25 7.55 6.73 10.40
CA HIS A 25 8.44 7.09 9.31
C HIS A 25 9.82 7.46 9.86
N HIS A 26 10.84 7.18 9.06
CA HIS A 26 12.23 7.47 9.39
C HIS A 26 12.91 8.08 8.18
N THR A 27 13.65 9.16 8.42
CA THR A 27 14.51 9.76 7.41
C THR A 27 15.95 9.35 7.66
N SER A 28 16.63 8.92 6.61
CA SER A 28 18.04 8.58 6.70
C SER A 28 18.76 8.74 5.35
N THR A 29 20.09 8.78 5.43
CA THR A 29 20.94 8.85 4.25
C THR A 29 21.91 7.68 4.29
N GLY A 30 21.92 6.89 3.23
CA GLY A 30 22.84 5.77 3.05
C GLY A 30 24.31 6.20 2.92
N GLU A 31 25.23 5.25 3.01
CA GLU A 31 26.68 5.49 2.97
C GLU A 31 27.16 6.21 1.70
N ASN A 32 26.47 6.04 0.59
CA ASN A 32 26.74 6.68 -0.71
C ASN A 32 25.99 8.01 -0.90
N GLY A 33 25.31 8.53 0.12
CA GLY A 33 24.50 9.74 0.07
C GLY A 33 23.09 9.52 -0.52
N ALA A 34 22.71 8.28 -0.81
CA ALA A 34 21.37 7.97 -1.30
C ALA A 34 20.33 8.20 -0.20
N ASN A 35 19.15 8.69 -0.60
CA ASN A 35 17.98 8.74 0.27
C ASN A 35 17.54 7.31 0.64
N THR A 36 17.34 7.07 1.95
CA THR A 36 16.85 5.80 2.49
C THR A 36 15.65 6.00 3.41
N ASP A 37 14.83 7.00 3.10
CA ASP A 37 13.62 7.30 3.85
C ASP A 37 12.62 6.14 3.81
N THR A 38 11.92 5.94 4.91
CA THR A 38 10.90 4.89 5.02
C THR A 38 9.62 5.42 5.62
N PHE A 39 8.50 4.81 5.23
CA PHE A 39 7.18 5.08 5.80
C PHE A 39 6.40 3.78 5.88
N ILE A 40 5.73 3.54 7.01
CA ILE A 40 4.83 2.40 7.21
C ILE A 40 3.53 2.91 7.84
N CYS A 41 2.40 2.52 7.25
CA CYS A 41 1.07 2.74 7.80
C CYS A 41 0.28 1.43 7.76
N ASN A 42 -0.33 1.07 8.89
CA ASN A 42 -1.22 -0.07 9.00
C ASN A 42 -2.59 0.42 9.46
N LEU A 43 -3.63 0.16 8.67
CA LEU A 43 -5.02 0.47 8.97
C LEU A 43 -5.74 -0.83 9.25
N ASN A 44 -6.39 -0.94 10.40
CA ASN A 44 -7.34 -2.00 10.68
C ASN A 44 -8.76 -1.47 10.49
N GLY A 45 -9.66 -2.31 10.01
CA GLY A 45 -11.02 -1.88 9.75
C GLY A 45 -11.92 -3.01 9.28
N ARG A 46 -13.03 -2.63 8.68
CA ARG A 46 -13.99 -3.54 8.05
C ARG A 46 -14.38 -3.00 6.69
N GLN A 47 -14.53 -3.89 5.72
CA GLN A 47 -14.94 -3.54 4.38
C GLN A 47 -16.41 -3.90 4.15
N GLY A 48 -17.18 -2.96 3.63
CA GLY A 48 -18.60 -3.16 3.34
C GLY A 48 -19.38 -3.61 4.57
N SER A 49 -20.17 -4.67 4.41
CA SER A 49 -20.97 -5.31 5.46
C SER A 49 -20.26 -6.45 6.19
N MET A 50 -18.97 -6.68 5.91
CA MET A 50 -18.23 -7.79 6.49
C MET A 50 -18.08 -7.65 8.00
N THR A 51 -18.15 -8.78 8.71
CA THR A 51 -17.84 -8.89 10.13
C THR A 51 -16.35 -9.15 10.37
N ALA A 52 -15.66 -9.69 9.39
CA ALA A 52 -14.23 -9.95 9.43
C ALA A 52 -13.41 -8.66 9.45
N VAL A 53 -12.23 -8.76 10.05
CA VAL A 53 -11.26 -7.67 10.07
C VAL A 53 -10.50 -7.64 8.75
N SER A 54 -10.58 -6.50 8.08
CA SER A 54 -9.74 -6.18 6.92
C SER A 54 -8.58 -5.30 7.36
N ARG A 55 -7.46 -5.44 6.69
CA ARG A 55 -6.27 -4.64 6.95
C ARG A 55 -5.72 -4.05 5.66
N ILE A 56 -5.37 -2.77 5.70
CA ILE A 56 -4.57 -2.13 4.67
C ILE A 56 -3.18 -1.86 5.27
N ARG A 57 -2.15 -2.38 4.60
CA ARG A 57 -0.76 -2.07 4.90
C ARG A 57 -0.20 -1.22 3.77
N ILE A 58 0.40 -0.09 4.11
CA ILE A 58 1.09 0.81 3.20
C ILE A 58 2.54 0.85 3.66
N ALA A 59 3.46 0.63 2.75
CA ALA A 59 4.89 0.65 3.03
C ALA A 59 5.66 1.31 1.90
N TYR A 60 6.58 2.19 2.25
CA TYR A 60 7.48 2.89 1.34
C TYR A 60 8.91 2.73 1.86
N TRP A 61 9.83 2.36 0.99
CA TRP A 61 11.23 2.11 1.35
C TRP A 61 12.16 2.20 0.13
N PRO A 62 13.47 2.40 0.38
CA PRO A 62 14.47 2.41 -0.67
C PRO A 62 14.75 1.00 -1.19
N GLY A 63 15.16 0.95 -2.45
CA GLY A 63 15.50 -0.29 -3.14
C GLY A 63 14.30 -0.93 -3.81
N ALA A 64 14.37 -1.06 -5.12
CA ALA A 64 13.34 -1.69 -5.94
C ALA A 64 13.15 -3.19 -5.66
N THR A 65 14.00 -3.79 -4.84
CA THR A 65 13.85 -5.15 -4.33
C THR A 65 12.86 -5.16 -3.18
N LEU A 66 11.62 -5.41 -3.51
CA LEU A 66 10.60 -5.73 -2.54
C LEU A 66 11.05 -6.99 -1.79
N ASN A 67 11.04 -6.91 -0.46
CA ASN A 67 11.58 -7.97 0.39
C ASN A 67 10.91 -9.31 0.06
N ALA A 68 11.69 -10.34 -0.24
CA ALA A 68 11.22 -11.67 -0.61
C ALA A 68 10.35 -12.36 0.47
N SER A 69 10.34 -11.86 1.69
CA SER A 69 9.46 -12.32 2.78
C SER A 69 8.08 -11.64 2.79
N SER A 70 7.86 -10.64 1.94
CA SER A 70 6.58 -9.96 1.80
C SER A 70 5.63 -10.74 0.87
N PRO A 71 4.30 -10.64 1.06
CA PRO A 71 3.31 -11.07 0.07
C PRO A 71 3.49 -10.42 -1.31
N SER A 72 4.30 -9.38 -1.40
CA SER A 72 4.75 -8.70 -2.63
C SER A 72 5.85 -9.44 -3.39
N TYR A 73 6.11 -10.69 -3.08
CA TYR A 73 7.11 -11.51 -3.78
C TYR A 73 7.09 -11.36 -5.33
N PRO A 74 5.94 -11.22 -6.01
CA PRO A 74 5.92 -10.99 -7.45
C PRO A 74 6.62 -9.71 -7.90
N PHE A 75 6.74 -8.71 -7.03
CA PHE A 75 7.39 -7.43 -7.34
C PHE A 75 8.91 -7.45 -7.16
N SER A 76 9.46 -8.49 -6.52
CA SER A 76 10.91 -8.63 -6.30
C SER A 76 11.73 -8.81 -7.58
N ASP A 77 11.09 -9.30 -8.65
CA ASP A 77 11.64 -9.44 -9.98
C ASP A 77 10.53 -9.19 -11.00
N LEU A 78 10.23 -7.91 -11.22
CA LEU A 78 9.09 -7.48 -12.02
C LEU A 78 9.16 -7.97 -13.46
N ASP A 79 10.33 -7.90 -14.08
CA ASP A 79 10.46 -8.23 -15.49
C ASP A 79 10.18 -9.72 -15.77
N ASN A 80 10.54 -10.59 -14.84
CA ASN A 80 10.23 -12.02 -14.93
C ASN A 80 8.85 -12.38 -14.39
N ASN A 81 8.34 -11.63 -13.41
CA ASN A 81 7.09 -11.95 -12.73
C ASN A 81 5.84 -11.39 -13.41
N ILE A 82 5.94 -10.36 -14.25
CA ILE A 82 4.79 -9.77 -14.96
C ILE A 82 3.99 -10.86 -15.71
N HIS A 83 4.66 -11.75 -16.41
CA HIS A 83 4.02 -12.79 -17.22
C HIS A 83 3.60 -14.03 -16.43
N ASN A 84 4.21 -14.27 -15.27
CA ASN A 84 4.02 -15.51 -14.52
C ASN A 84 2.97 -15.40 -13.42
N ASN A 85 2.58 -14.19 -13.02
CA ASN A 85 1.75 -13.95 -11.84
C ASN A 85 0.52 -13.06 -12.11
N ASP A 86 0.12 -12.89 -13.38
CA ASP A 86 -1.04 -12.07 -13.77
C ASP A 86 -0.98 -10.62 -13.21
N LEU A 87 0.24 -10.06 -13.13
CA LEU A 87 0.44 -8.68 -12.72
C LEU A 87 -0.11 -7.75 -13.80
N GLN A 88 -1.04 -6.89 -13.42
CA GLN A 88 -1.62 -5.90 -14.32
C GLN A 88 -0.82 -4.60 -14.19
N PRO A 89 -0.22 -4.09 -15.28
CA PRO A 89 0.52 -2.84 -15.24
C PRO A 89 -0.40 -1.65 -14.99
N ILE A 90 0.09 -0.69 -14.20
CA ILE A 90 -0.56 0.58 -13.93
C ILE A 90 0.37 1.70 -14.40
N SER A 91 -0.20 2.72 -15.04
CA SER A 91 0.50 3.95 -15.41
C SER A 91 -0.39 5.15 -15.16
N PHE A 92 0.21 6.28 -14.80
CA PHE A 92 -0.45 7.56 -14.62
C PHE A 92 0.29 8.61 -15.46
N ASP A 93 -0.44 9.52 -16.10
CA ASP A 93 0.15 10.52 -17.00
C ASP A 93 0.86 11.67 -16.24
N ASP A 94 0.53 11.84 -14.97
CA ASP A 94 0.95 12.96 -14.13
C ASP A 94 2.08 12.61 -13.13
N VAL A 95 2.50 11.34 -13.08
CA VAL A 95 3.58 10.89 -12.17
C VAL A 95 4.55 9.96 -12.89
N GLU A 96 5.85 10.18 -12.66
CA GLU A 96 6.89 9.32 -13.22
C GLU A 96 7.09 8.06 -12.39
N GLY A 97 7.24 6.92 -13.07
CA GLY A 97 7.44 5.61 -12.46
C GLY A 97 6.71 4.51 -13.20
N ARG A 98 6.60 3.37 -12.57
CA ARG A 98 5.85 2.21 -13.08
C ARG A 98 5.16 1.48 -11.95
N GLY A 99 3.92 1.08 -12.16
CA GLY A 99 3.11 0.42 -11.14
C GLY A 99 2.51 -0.90 -11.62
N TYR A 100 2.07 -1.66 -10.65
CA TYR A 100 1.41 -2.94 -10.88
C TYR A 100 0.36 -3.19 -9.81
N ILE A 101 -0.70 -3.90 -10.22
CA ILE A 101 -1.71 -4.43 -9.31
C ILE A 101 -1.82 -5.94 -9.49
N TRP A 102 -2.09 -6.62 -8.40
CA TRP A 102 -2.16 -8.06 -8.35
C TRP A 102 -3.24 -8.53 -7.37
N LEU A 103 -4.17 -9.37 -7.86
CA LEU A 103 -5.16 -10.05 -7.05
C LEU A 103 -4.62 -11.46 -6.72
N THR A 104 -4.36 -11.72 -5.44
CA THR A 104 -3.67 -12.92 -4.98
C THR A 104 -4.62 -13.99 -4.44
N ASN A 105 -4.15 -15.24 -4.43
CA ASN A 105 -4.75 -16.33 -3.67
C ASN A 105 -6.28 -16.43 -3.79
N ARG A 106 -6.79 -16.60 -5.00
CA ARG A 106 -8.23 -16.63 -5.27
C ARG A 106 -8.91 -15.30 -4.93
N ASN A 107 -8.23 -14.19 -5.21
CA ASN A 107 -8.69 -12.82 -4.98
C ASN A 107 -8.94 -12.49 -3.49
N ARG A 108 -8.19 -13.10 -2.57
CA ARG A 108 -8.32 -12.83 -1.11
C ARG A 108 -7.43 -11.70 -0.62
N ALA A 109 -6.59 -11.19 -1.48
CA ALA A 109 -5.79 -10.01 -1.21
C ALA A 109 -5.55 -9.24 -2.51
N ILE A 110 -5.45 -7.93 -2.40
CA ILE A 110 -5.01 -7.05 -3.47
C ILE A 110 -3.69 -6.45 -3.04
N THR A 111 -2.70 -6.49 -3.92
CA THR A 111 -1.45 -5.77 -3.75
C THR A 111 -1.27 -4.82 -4.92
N ALA A 112 -1.03 -3.55 -4.63
CA ALA A 112 -0.63 -2.55 -5.61
C ALA A 112 0.76 -2.03 -5.24
N ALA A 113 1.61 -1.80 -6.23
CA ALA A 113 2.95 -1.29 -6.02
C ALA A 113 3.32 -0.24 -7.06
N TRP A 114 4.18 0.70 -6.65
CA TRP A 114 4.77 1.73 -7.50
C TRP A 114 6.27 1.78 -7.30
N LEU A 115 7.00 1.81 -8.39
CA LEU A 115 8.44 1.99 -8.42
C LEU A 115 8.75 3.40 -8.88
N TYR A 116 9.36 4.18 -7.99
CA TYR A 116 9.79 5.55 -8.27
C TYR A 116 11.10 5.56 -9.09
N PRO A 117 11.37 6.67 -9.81
CA PRO A 117 12.63 6.80 -10.56
C PRO A 117 13.91 6.79 -9.70
N ASP A 118 13.78 7.05 -8.41
CA ASP A 118 14.87 7.09 -7.43
C ASP A 118 15.11 5.75 -6.69
N ASP A 119 14.58 4.65 -7.24
CA ASP A 119 14.64 3.30 -6.68
C ASP A 119 13.87 3.09 -5.37
N HIS A 120 13.01 4.03 -4.95
CA HIS A 120 12.04 3.73 -3.90
C HIS A 120 10.87 2.90 -4.42
N ALA A 121 10.26 2.14 -3.54
CA ALA A 121 9.04 1.39 -3.80
C ALA A 121 7.96 1.78 -2.80
N LEU A 122 6.74 1.99 -3.29
CA LEU A 122 5.51 2.08 -2.50
C LEU A 122 4.69 0.83 -2.73
N GLU A 123 4.29 0.16 -1.66
CA GLU A 123 3.42 -1.01 -1.71
C GLU A 123 2.19 -0.79 -0.83
N ILE A 124 1.03 -1.15 -1.36
CA ILE A 124 -0.24 -1.17 -0.63
C ILE A 124 -0.80 -2.58 -0.71
N GLN A 125 -1.13 -3.14 0.44
CA GLN A 125 -1.78 -4.45 0.54
C GLN A 125 -3.10 -4.31 1.26
N LEU A 126 -4.17 -4.84 0.66
CA LEU A 126 -5.46 -5.02 1.31
C LEU A 126 -5.73 -6.51 1.45
N PHE A 127 -6.02 -6.97 2.65
CA PHE A 127 -6.37 -8.35 2.92
C PHE A 127 -7.39 -8.47 4.05
N THR A 128 -8.22 -9.51 3.96
CA THR A 128 -9.25 -9.81 4.96
C THR A 128 -8.92 -11.13 5.65
N THR A 129 -9.01 -11.16 6.98
CA THR A 129 -8.75 -12.35 7.78
C THR A 129 -10.06 -12.95 8.28
N GLY A 130 -10.21 -14.26 8.14
CA GLY A 130 -11.29 -15.01 8.81
C GLY A 130 -12.57 -15.25 8.01
N GLU A 131 -12.78 -14.65 6.84
CA GLU A 131 -13.90 -15.00 5.95
C GLU A 131 -13.42 -15.83 4.76
N ALA A 132 -13.89 -17.08 4.72
CA ALA A 132 -13.43 -18.04 3.71
C ALA A 132 -13.94 -17.74 2.28
N ASP A 133 -15.03 -16.99 2.15
CA ASP A 133 -15.78 -16.84 0.90
C ASP A 133 -15.68 -15.44 0.27
N TYR A 134 -14.99 -14.48 0.91
CA TYR A 134 -14.80 -13.17 0.30
C TYR A 134 -13.68 -13.19 -0.74
N ALA A 135 -13.99 -12.68 -1.91
CA ALA A 135 -13.02 -12.47 -2.99
C ALA A 135 -13.13 -11.02 -3.48
N TYR A 136 -11.99 -10.36 -3.59
CA TYR A 136 -11.88 -9.02 -4.19
C TYR A 136 -12.13 -9.10 -5.69
N ASP A 137 -12.71 -8.05 -6.25
CA ASP A 137 -13.05 -7.97 -7.67
C ASP A 137 -12.32 -6.79 -8.37
N GLN A 138 -12.75 -6.47 -9.58
CA GLN A 138 -12.14 -5.40 -10.36
C GLN A 138 -12.50 -4.00 -9.84
N ASP A 139 -13.64 -3.82 -9.18
CA ASP A 139 -14.02 -2.55 -8.57
C ASP A 139 -13.14 -2.28 -7.34
N ASP A 140 -12.87 -3.31 -6.54
CA ASP A 140 -11.89 -3.23 -5.45
C ASP A 140 -10.47 -2.91 -5.98
N ALA A 141 -10.09 -3.51 -7.10
CA ALA A 141 -8.80 -3.24 -7.75
C ALA A 141 -8.71 -1.80 -8.28
N ALA A 142 -9.79 -1.26 -8.84
CA ALA A 142 -9.85 0.13 -9.29
C ALA A 142 -9.71 1.09 -8.10
N ALA A 143 -10.46 0.88 -7.02
CA ALA A 143 -10.36 1.69 -5.81
C ALA A 143 -8.96 1.63 -5.15
N MET A 144 -8.29 0.46 -5.21
CA MET A 144 -6.91 0.33 -4.77
C MET A 144 -5.94 1.12 -5.66
N THR A 145 -6.20 1.17 -6.97
CA THR A 145 -5.42 1.96 -7.93
C THR A 145 -5.56 3.46 -7.65
N ASP A 146 -6.77 3.93 -7.34
CA ASP A 146 -7.02 5.33 -6.96
C ASP A 146 -6.33 5.69 -5.64
N LEU A 147 -6.34 4.78 -4.67
CA LEU A 147 -5.58 4.97 -3.43
C LEU A 147 -4.07 5.04 -3.71
N LEU A 148 -3.53 4.16 -4.54
CA LEU A 148 -2.12 4.18 -4.94
C LEU A 148 -1.77 5.53 -5.59
N HIS A 149 -2.55 5.98 -6.57
CA HIS A 149 -2.33 7.26 -7.26
C HIS A 149 -2.27 8.44 -6.28
N ALA A 150 -3.21 8.50 -5.34
CA ALA A 150 -3.24 9.56 -4.32
C ALA A 150 -2.02 9.54 -3.38
N LEU A 151 -1.46 8.36 -3.12
CA LEU A 151 -0.34 8.18 -2.18
C LEU A 151 1.04 8.39 -2.82
N ILE A 152 1.18 8.18 -4.13
CA ILE A 152 2.47 8.34 -4.83
C ILE A 152 3.10 9.72 -4.55
N PRO A 153 2.44 10.87 -4.73
CA PRO A 153 3.03 12.17 -4.43
C PRO A 153 3.01 12.52 -2.93
N ALA A 154 2.16 11.88 -2.13
CA ALA A 154 1.90 12.27 -0.76
C ALA A 154 2.89 11.66 0.25
N ILE A 155 3.39 10.45 0.02
CA ILE A 155 4.24 9.73 0.97
C ILE A 155 5.68 10.26 1.02
N PRO A 156 6.41 10.48 -0.08
CA PRO A 156 7.81 10.87 -0.02
C PRO A 156 8.08 12.12 0.83
N PRO A 157 7.28 13.21 0.75
CA PRO A 157 7.48 14.37 1.61
C PRO A 157 7.27 14.11 3.11
N VAL A 158 6.47 13.10 3.48
CA VAL A 158 6.25 12.73 4.88
C VAL A 158 7.38 11.83 5.37
N ALA A 159 7.80 10.85 4.57
CA ALA A 159 8.93 9.99 4.87
C ALA A 159 10.22 10.78 5.14
N ALA A 160 10.43 11.89 4.42
CA ALA A 160 11.58 12.77 4.57
C ALA A 160 11.55 13.71 5.80
N ARG A 161 10.48 13.66 6.61
CA ARG A 161 10.39 14.49 7.84
C ARG A 161 11.20 13.87 8.99
N THR A 162 11.34 14.66 10.08
CA THR A 162 11.89 14.16 11.34
C THR A 162 11.23 12.85 11.75
N ASP A 163 12.03 11.91 12.22
CA ASP A 163 11.58 10.58 12.62
C ASP A 163 10.35 10.60 13.51
N GLN A 164 9.37 9.79 13.12
CA GLN A 164 8.17 9.52 13.88
C GLN A 164 8.17 8.05 14.32
N SER A 165 8.37 7.82 15.61
CA SER A 165 8.22 6.49 16.18
C SER A 165 6.79 5.97 16.02
N ARG A 166 6.65 4.66 15.94
CA ARG A 166 5.36 4.00 15.75
C ARG A 166 4.32 4.50 16.74
N THR A 167 3.30 5.14 16.20
CA THR A 167 2.17 5.70 16.95
C THR A 167 0.90 4.96 16.59
N TRP A 168 0.18 4.47 17.60
CA TRP A 168 -1.12 3.85 17.43
C TRP A 168 -2.24 4.84 17.75
N VAL A 169 -3.23 4.92 16.87
CA VAL A 169 -4.35 5.86 16.98
C VAL A 169 -5.66 5.10 16.86
N PRO A 170 -6.45 5.01 17.93
CA PRO A 170 -7.83 4.49 17.85
C PRO A 170 -8.70 5.47 17.08
N PHE A 171 -9.54 4.96 16.19
CA PHE A 171 -10.54 5.78 15.54
C PHE A 171 -11.75 5.90 16.45
N PRO A 172 -12.39 7.09 16.57
CA PRO A 172 -13.59 7.21 17.36
C PRO A 172 -14.69 6.28 16.82
N PRO A 173 -15.47 5.60 17.68
CA PRO A 173 -16.57 4.78 17.21
C PRO A 173 -17.56 5.65 16.41
N TYR A 174 -18.01 5.12 15.29
CA TYR A 174 -19.01 5.74 14.42
C TYR A 174 -20.40 5.68 15.08
#